data_2f602f8eb144439114be745115c02673
#
_entry.id   2f602f8eb144439114be745115c02673
#
_cell.length_a   1.000
_cell.length_b   1.000
_cell.length_c   1.000
_cell.angle_alpha   90.00
_cell.angle_beta   90.00
_cell.angle_gamma   90.00
#
_symmetry.space_group_name_H-M   'P 1'
#
loop_
_entity.id
_entity.type
_entity.pdbx_description
1 polymer ?
#
loop_
_entity_poly.entity_id
_entity_poly.type
_entity_poly.pdbx_seq_one_letter_code
_entity_poly.pdbx_strand_id
1 'polypeptide(L)'
;MALLSVRDVTLRFGGIVALDGVSFDVEEGHISGLIGPNGAGKTTAFNVITRLYKPDAGAVELDGESILGSPAHKIVQKGVARTFQNIQLFRTMSVLENVLVGAHGLGRKASEKDAVDVLRVVGLEDRVHFPAAALPYGTQKRVELARALVAKPRLLLLDEPAGGLNHEEVAELGAFVRRLREELELTILLVEHHMNLVMSISDHVNVLSFGRKIADGPPAQVRADPAVIEAYLGSEEEDEEATPAQTPTSDEGSGSSPTPGANESG
;
A
#
# COMPACT_ATOMS: atom_id res chain seq x y z
N MET A 1 -18.51 -13.39 8.25
CA MET A 1 -17.54 -14.52 8.25
C MET A 1 -16.20 -14.01 7.74
N ALA A 2 -15.10 -14.46 8.35
CA ALA A 2 -13.77 -14.06 7.89
C ALA A 2 -13.50 -14.63 6.48
N LEU A 3 -13.18 -13.73 5.53
CA LEU A 3 -12.70 -14.10 4.20
C LEU A 3 -11.20 -14.43 4.24
N LEU A 4 -10.41 -13.61 4.96
CA LEU A 4 -8.99 -13.86 5.19
C LEU A 4 -8.76 -14.13 6.67
N SER A 5 -8.05 -15.21 6.98
CA SER A 5 -7.60 -15.54 8.33
C SER A 5 -6.09 -15.69 8.36
N VAL A 6 -5.44 -14.92 9.22
CA VAL A 6 -4.01 -15.02 9.52
C VAL A 6 -3.87 -15.55 10.94
N ARG A 7 -3.12 -16.64 11.14
CA ARG A 7 -3.02 -17.36 12.42
C ARG A 7 -1.56 -17.61 12.79
N ASP A 8 -1.12 -17.04 13.90
CA ASP A 8 0.19 -17.24 14.54
C ASP A 8 1.38 -17.15 13.57
N VAL A 9 1.27 -16.22 12.59
CA VAL A 9 2.27 -16.06 11.53
C VAL A 9 3.56 -15.48 12.11
N THR A 10 4.64 -16.24 11.95
CA THR A 10 6.00 -15.84 12.34
C THR A 10 6.90 -15.85 11.11
N LEU A 11 7.68 -14.78 10.95
CA LEU A 11 8.68 -14.66 9.87
C LEU A 11 9.94 -13.95 10.38
N ARG A 12 11.09 -14.55 10.10
CA ARG A 12 12.41 -14.03 10.46
C ARG A 12 13.27 -13.79 9.21
N PHE A 13 14.06 -12.73 9.26
CA PHE A 13 15.10 -12.44 8.30
C PHE A 13 16.45 -12.43 9.02
N GLY A 14 17.20 -13.55 8.92
CA GLY A 14 18.40 -13.73 9.73
C GLY A 14 18.08 -13.65 11.23
N GLY A 15 18.67 -12.68 11.92
CA GLY A 15 18.43 -12.45 13.37
C GLY A 15 17.21 -11.58 13.69
N ILE A 16 16.55 -11.00 12.68
CA ILE A 16 15.44 -10.05 12.89
C ILE A 16 14.11 -10.80 12.78
N VAL A 17 13.26 -10.66 13.81
CA VAL A 17 11.87 -11.16 13.80
C VAL A 17 10.98 -10.08 13.23
N ALA A 18 10.53 -10.25 11.99
CA ALA A 18 9.68 -9.27 11.30
C ALA A 18 8.18 -9.46 11.60
N LEU A 19 7.76 -10.71 11.86
CA LEU A 19 6.43 -11.05 12.38
C LEU A 19 6.61 -12.10 13.48
N ASP A 20 5.92 -11.93 14.61
CA ASP A 20 6.04 -12.76 15.78
C ASP A 20 4.65 -13.18 16.29
N GLY A 21 4.13 -14.30 15.79
CA GLY A 21 2.83 -14.86 16.18
C GLY A 21 1.64 -13.96 15.78
N VAL A 22 1.71 -13.28 14.65
CA VAL A 22 0.66 -12.35 14.22
C VAL A 22 -0.61 -13.11 13.82
N SER A 23 -1.74 -12.70 14.41
CA SER A 23 -3.06 -13.27 14.12
C SER A 23 -4.10 -12.17 13.97
N PHE A 24 -4.86 -12.19 12.85
CA PHE A 24 -5.98 -11.30 12.60
C PHE A 24 -6.91 -11.86 11.52
N ASP A 25 -8.12 -11.32 11.46
CA ASP A 25 -9.14 -11.65 10.48
C ASP A 25 -9.51 -10.43 9.64
N VAL A 26 -9.97 -10.71 8.40
CA VAL A 26 -10.63 -9.74 7.54
C VAL A 26 -11.99 -10.31 7.17
N GLU A 27 -13.04 -9.67 7.66
CA GLU A 27 -14.43 -10.07 7.40
C GLU A 27 -14.81 -9.76 5.95
N GLU A 28 -15.61 -10.67 5.34
CA GLU A 28 -16.08 -10.49 3.97
C GLU A 28 -16.93 -9.22 3.82
N GLY A 29 -16.67 -8.44 2.78
CA GLY A 29 -17.34 -7.17 2.50
C GLY A 29 -16.90 -6.00 3.38
N HIS A 30 -15.93 -6.20 4.28
CA HIS A 30 -15.41 -5.12 5.14
C HIS A 30 -14.17 -4.45 4.55
N ILE A 31 -13.94 -3.21 4.97
CA ILE A 31 -12.66 -2.53 4.86
C ILE A 31 -11.95 -2.71 6.21
N SER A 32 -10.86 -3.47 6.21
CA SER A 32 -10.01 -3.66 7.39
C SER A 32 -8.72 -2.88 7.26
N GLY A 33 -8.37 -2.07 8.26
CA GLY A 33 -7.08 -1.40 8.36
C GLY A 33 -6.03 -2.31 9.01
N LEU A 34 -4.79 -2.27 8.50
CA LEU A 34 -3.61 -2.82 9.15
C LEU A 34 -2.60 -1.68 9.32
N ILE A 35 -2.51 -1.14 10.52
CA ILE A 35 -1.72 0.05 10.84
C ILE A 35 -0.59 -0.26 11.82
N GLY A 36 0.26 0.71 12.04
CA GLY A 36 1.39 0.64 12.98
C GLY A 36 2.54 1.54 12.54
N PRO A 37 3.52 1.79 13.40
CA PRO A 37 4.72 2.56 13.10
C PRO A 37 5.53 1.98 11.91
N ASN A 38 6.55 2.74 11.48
CA ASN A 38 7.52 2.24 10.52
C ASN A 38 8.25 1.01 11.08
N GLY A 39 8.46 -0.01 10.25
CA GLY A 39 9.06 -1.27 10.71
C GLY A 39 8.13 -2.20 11.52
N ALA A 40 6.87 -1.86 11.77
CA ALA A 40 5.93 -2.69 12.53
C ALA A 40 5.60 -4.07 11.91
N GLY A 41 5.97 -4.31 10.63
CA GLY A 41 5.73 -5.57 9.95
C GLY A 41 4.56 -5.57 8.96
N LYS A 42 3.89 -4.43 8.71
CA LYS A 42 2.70 -4.32 7.83
C LYS A 42 2.96 -4.85 6.41
N THR A 43 3.97 -4.32 5.73
CA THR A 43 4.36 -4.76 4.37
C THR A 43 4.83 -6.21 4.36
N THR A 44 5.47 -6.68 5.45
CA THR A 44 5.86 -8.07 5.62
C THR A 44 4.63 -8.98 5.68
N ALA A 45 3.58 -8.59 6.42
CA ALA A 45 2.31 -9.33 6.46
C ALA A 45 1.67 -9.40 5.06
N PHE A 46 1.63 -8.29 4.31
CA PHE A 46 1.15 -8.29 2.92
C PHE A 46 1.97 -9.24 2.02
N ASN A 47 3.29 -9.25 2.18
CA ASN A 47 4.17 -10.13 1.42
C ASN A 47 3.96 -11.61 1.77
N VAL A 48 3.58 -11.93 3.00
CA VAL A 48 3.19 -13.30 3.40
C VAL A 48 1.83 -13.67 2.77
N ILE A 49 0.82 -12.80 2.84
CA ILE A 49 -0.52 -13.03 2.25
C ILE A 49 -0.40 -13.22 0.73
N THR A 50 0.41 -12.43 0.06
CA THR A 50 0.62 -12.53 -1.40
C THR A 50 1.65 -13.59 -1.80
N ARG A 51 2.18 -14.35 -0.83
CA ARG A 51 3.15 -15.44 -1.05
C ARG A 51 4.48 -14.99 -1.65
N LEU A 52 4.81 -13.70 -1.57
CA LEU A 52 6.15 -13.20 -1.86
C LEU A 52 7.14 -13.67 -0.80
N TYR A 53 6.68 -13.80 0.45
CA TYR A 53 7.43 -14.41 1.53
C TYR A 53 6.74 -15.68 2.02
N LYS A 54 7.54 -16.67 2.40
CA LYS A 54 7.07 -17.89 3.06
C LYS A 54 7.29 -17.71 4.57
N PRO A 55 6.25 -17.76 5.40
CA PRO A 55 6.43 -17.68 6.85
C PRO A 55 7.16 -18.92 7.39
N ASP A 56 7.84 -18.76 8.54
CA ASP A 56 8.52 -19.84 9.25
C ASP A 56 7.50 -20.71 10.01
N ALA A 57 6.43 -20.07 10.53
CA ALA A 57 5.33 -20.73 11.24
C ALA A 57 4.00 -20.01 11.01
N GLY A 58 2.90 -20.67 11.38
CA GLY A 58 1.56 -20.14 11.28
C GLY A 58 0.83 -20.56 10.01
N ALA A 59 -0.39 -20.03 9.83
CA ALA A 59 -1.26 -20.32 8.72
C ALA A 59 -1.86 -19.03 8.12
N VAL A 60 -2.13 -19.04 6.82
CA VAL A 60 -2.92 -18.01 6.14
C VAL A 60 -3.96 -18.73 5.29
N GLU A 61 -5.22 -18.42 5.54
CA GLU A 61 -6.36 -19.05 4.89
C GLU A 61 -7.21 -17.97 4.22
N LEU A 62 -7.68 -18.29 3.03
CA LEU A 62 -8.67 -17.50 2.29
C LEU A 62 -9.91 -18.37 2.12
N ASP A 63 -11.04 -17.92 2.66
CA ASP A 63 -12.30 -18.67 2.64
C ASP A 63 -12.15 -20.10 3.21
N GLY A 64 -11.40 -20.23 4.32
CA GLY A 64 -11.10 -21.51 4.98
C GLY A 64 -10.08 -22.40 4.25
N GLU A 65 -9.56 -21.99 3.09
CA GLU A 65 -8.55 -22.72 2.36
C GLU A 65 -7.14 -22.11 2.57
N SER A 66 -6.17 -22.96 2.93
CA SER A 66 -4.77 -22.50 3.04
C SER A 66 -4.24 -22.02 1.69
N ILE A 67 -3.64 -20.82 1.73
CA ILE A 67 -2.96 -20.25 0.55
C ILE A 67 -1.44 -20.45 0.59
N LEU A 68 -0.89 -20.95 1.71
CA LEU A 68 0.55 -21.09 1.89
C LEU A 68 1.21 -22.12 0.98
N GLY A 69 0.45 -23.10 0.47
CA GLY A 69 0.91 -24.08 -0.52
C GLY A 69 0.95 -23.56 -1.96
N SER A 70 0.37 -22.39 -2.23
CA SER A 70 0.29 -21.83 -3.58
C SER A 70 1.51 -20.96 -3.91
N PRO A 71 2.03 -20.99 -5.15
CA PRO A 71 3.05 -20.04 -5.58
C PRO A 71 2.44 -18.64 -5.77
N ALA A 72 3.25 -17.60 -5.59
CA ALA A 72 2.81 -16.18 -5.62
C ALA A 72 1.98 -15.83 -6.88
N HIS A 73 2.41 -16.28 -8.06
CA HIS A 73 1.71 -15.99 -9.32
C HIS A 73 0.29 -16.61 -9.42
N LYS A 74 -0.06 -17.57 -8.55
CA LYS A 74 -1.41 -18.16 -8.50
C LYS A 74 -2.32 -17.52 -7.46
N ILE A 75 -1.82 -16.60 -6.64
CA ILE A 75 -2.63 -15.96 -5.59
C ILE A 75 -3.77 -15.13 -6.20
N VAL A 76 -3.53 -14.50 -7.35
CA VAL A 76 -4.57 -13.78 -8.09
C VAL A 76 -5.71 -14.71 -8.55
N GLN A 77 -5.42 -15.98 -8.88
CA GLN A 77 -6.44 -16.98 -9.25
C GLN A 77 -7.30 -17.41 -8.07
N LYS A 78 -6.80 -17.21 -6.84
CA LYS A 78 -7.58 -17.44 -5.60
C LYS A 78 -8.43 -16.22 -5.22
N GLY A 79 -8.42 -15.16 -6.03
CA GLY A 79 -9.23 -13.97 -5.81
C GLY A 79 -8.57 -12.91 -4.94
N VAL A 80 -7.24 -12.91 -4.80
CA VAL A 80 -6.50 -11.86 -4.10
C VAL A 80 -5.75 -10.99 -5.10
N ALA A 81 -6.00 -9.68 -5.10
CA ALA A 81 -5.23 -8.71 -5.86
C ALA A 81 -4.57 -7.70 -4.92
N ARG A 82 -3.46 -7.11 -5.35
CA ARG A 82 -2.70 -6.10 -4.59
C ARG A 82 -2.28 -4.94 -5.47
N THR A 83 -2.39 -3.72 -4.93
CA THR A 83 -1.64 -2.56 -5.42
C THR A 83 -0.29 -2.47 -4.71
N PHE A 84 0.63 -1.69 -5.25
CA PHE A 84 1.94 -1.49 -4.64
C PHE A 84 2.10 -0.04 -4.19
N GLN A 85 2.93 0.20 -3.18
CA GLN A 85 3.23 1.53 -2.65
C GLN A 85 3.72 2.48 -3.75
N ASN A 86 4.64 2.03 -4.59
CA ASN A 86 5.11 2.77 -5.75
C ASN A 86 4.36 2.33 -7.01
N ILE A 87 3.95 3.29 -7.82
CA ILE A 87 3.25 3.02 -9.07
C ILE A 87 4.11 2.16 -10.02
N GLN A 88 3.61 0.97 -10.35
CA GLN A 88 4.28 -0.02 -11.19
C GLN A 88 3.58 -0.15 -12.56
N LEU A 89 3.39 0.97 -13.27
CA LEU A 89 2.79 0.94 -14.60
C LEU A 89 3.83 0.71 -15.70
N PHE A 90 3.41 0.03 -16.74
CA PHE A 90 4.18 -0.08 -17.98
C PHE A 90 4.08 1.25 -18.73
N ARG A 91 5.10 2.06 -18.61
CA ARG A 91 5.10 3.48 -19.04
C ARG A 91 4.87 3.67 -20.54
N THR A 92 5.28 2.70 -21.36
CA THR A 92 5.15 2.71 -22.82
C THR A 92 3.81 2.18 -23.31
N MET A 93 3.01 1.60 -22.42
CA MET A 93 1.68 1.06 -22.73
C MET A 93 0.60 2.11 -22.48
N SER A 94 -0.52 1.97 -23.18
CA SER A 94 -1.75 2.71 -22.93
C SER A 94 -2.38 2.32 -21.58
N VAL A 95 -3.35 3.09 -21.12
CA VAL A 95 -4.16 2.79 -19.94
C VAL A 95 -4.83 1.42 -20.08
N LEU A 96 -5.46 1.15 -21.23
CA LEU A 96 -6.12 -0.12 -21.52
C LEU A 96 -5.16 -1.30 -21.43
N GLU A 97 -4.01 -1.20 -22.09
CA GLU A 97 -3.00 -2.28 -22.08
C GLU A 97 -2.49 -2.55 -20.67
N ASN A 98 -2.26 -1.50 -19.87
CA ASN A 98 -1.88 -1.66 -18.45
C ASN A 98 -2.94 -2.43 -17.65
N VAL A 99 -4.23 -2.13 -17.86
CA VAL A 99 -5.31 -2.84 -17.18
C VAL A 99 -5.39 -4.29 -17.64
N LEU A 100 -5.30 -4.54 -18.94
CA LEU A 100 -5.34 -5.91 -19.49
C LEU A 100 -4.22 -6.81 -18.95
N VAL A 101 -3.04 -6.25 -18.65
CA VAL A 101 -1.94 -7.00 -18.00
C VAL A 101 -2.37 -7.59 -16.67
N GLY A 102 -3.21 -6.92 -15.90
CA GLY A 102 -3.69 -7.39 -14.60
C GLY A 102 -4.43 -8.73 -14.65
N ALA A 103 -5.00 -9.07 -15.80
CA ALA A 103 -5.71 -10.34 -15.99
C ALA A 103 -4.84 -11.52 -16.45
N HIS A 104 -3.57 -11.29 -16.82
CA HIS A 104 -2.70 -12.37 -17.31
C HIS A 104 -2.51 -13.50 -16.28
N GLY A 105 -2.49 -13.17 -15.00
CA GLY A 105 -2.34 -14.14 -13.90
C GLY A 105 -3.55 -15.07 -13.73
N LEU A 106 -4.71 -14.74 -14.31
CA LEU A 106 -5.95 -15.54 -14.15
C LEU A 106 -6.00 -16.83 -14.97
N GLY A 107 -5.01 -17.09 -15.87
CA GLY A 107 -5.08 -18.21 -16.80
C GLY A 107 -6.14 -18.06 -17.90
N ARG A 108 -6.83 -16.91 -17.95
CA ARG A 108 -7.76 -16.50 -19.01
C ARG A 108 -7.40 -15.08 -19.48
N LYS A 109 -7.68 -14.79 -20.74
CA LYS A 109 -7.58 -13.40 -21.21
C LYS A 109 -8.80 -12.63 -20.69
N ALA A 110 -8.57 -11.48 -20.04
CA ALA A 110 -9.62 -10.48 -19.90
C ALA A 110 -9.98 -9.96 -21.29
N SER A 111 -11.25 -9.73 -21.53
CA SER A 111 -11.67 -9.05 -22.75
C SER A 111 -11.38 -7.55 -22.61
N GLU A 112 -11.23 -6.87 -23.75
CA GLU A 112 -11.17 -5.41 -23.79
C GLU A 112 -12.39 -4.79 -23.08
N LYS A 113 -13.56 -5.41 -23.22
CA LYS A 113 -14.78 -5.01 -22.52
C LYS A 113 -14.61 -5.06 -21.01
N ASP A 114 -14.05 -6.13 -20.43
CA ASP A 114 -13.82 -6.23 -18.98
C ASP A 114 -12.91 -5.08 -18.50
N ALA A 115 -11.87 -4.73 -19.27
CA ALA A 115 -10.96 -3.65 -18.92
C ALA A 115 -11.63 -2.27 -19.02
N VAL A 116 -12.44 -2.02 -20.06
CA VAL A 116 -13.21 -0.76 -20.22
C VAL A 116 -14.26 -0.61 -19.12
N ASP A 117 -14.94 -1.70 -18.73
CA ASP A 117 -15.92 -1.66 -17.65
C ASP A 117 -15.26 -1.29 -16.32
N VAL A 118 -14.07 -1.83 -16.03
CA VAL A 118 -13.30 -1.43 -14.83
C VAL A 118 -12.79 0.01 -14.94
N LEU A 119 -12.33 0.46 -16.13
CA LEU A 119 -11.90 1.83 -16.34
C LEU A 119 -13.04 2.83 -16.11
N ARG A 120 -14.28 2.46 -16.44
CA ARG A 120 -15.47 3.27 -16.13
C ARG A 120 -15.68 3.38 -14.62
N VAL A 121 -15.55 2.29 -13.87
CA VAL A 121 -15.68 2.28 -12.40
C VAL A 121 -14.66 3.21 -11.74
N VAL A 122 -13.43 3.26 -12.27
CA VAL A 122 -12.40 4.16 -11.73
C VAL A 122 -12.41 5.57 -12.36
N GLY A 123 -13.37 5.87 -13.26
CA GLY A 123 -13.55 7.17 -13.90
C GLY A 123 -12.48 7.50 -14.95
N LEU A 124 -12.05 6.52 -15.73
CA LEU A 124 -11.01 6.65 -16.77
C LEU A 124 -11.45 6.16 -18.15
N GLU A 125 -12.75 6.04 -18.42
CA GLU A 125 -13.28 5.57 -19.70
C GLU A 125 -12.93 6.49 -20.89
N ASP A 126 -12.68 7.77 -20.65
CA ASP A 126 -12.24 8.74 -21.65
C ASP A 126 -10.73 8.71 -21.90
N ARG A 127 -9.97 7.96 -21.11
CA ARG A 127 -8.50 7.89 -21.13
C ARG A 127 -7.94 6.54 -21.61
N VAL A 128 -8.78 5.68 -22.14
CA VAL A 128 -8.47 4.28 -22.51
C VAL A 128 -7.20 4.14 -23.35
N HIS A 129 -7.02 5.04 -24.35
CA HIS A 129 -5.90 4.99 -25.28
C HIS A 129 -4.74 5.95 -24.94
N PHE A 130 -4.84 6.67 -23.81
CA PHE A 130 -3.77 7.56 -23.40
C PHE A 130 -2.55 6.76 -22.94
N PRO A 131 -1.32 7.23 -23.23
CA PRO A 131 -0.12 6.66 -22.64
C PRO A 131 -0.15 6.80 -21.12
N ALA A 132 0.07 5.71 -20.38
CA ALA A 132 0.01 5.74 -18.92
C ALA A 132 1.00 6.74 -18.31
N ALA A 133 2.17 6.92 -18.93
CA ALA A 133 3.19 7.86 -18.48
C ALA A 133 2.81 9.33 -18.60
N ALA A 134 1.82 9.67 -19.46
CA ALA A 134 1.38 11.05 -19.67
C ALA A 134 0.32 11.53 -18.67
N LEU A 135 -0.16 10.62 -17.80
CA LEU A 135 -1.20 10.92 -16.82
C LEU A 135 -0.62 11.58 -15.56
N PRO A 136 -1.37 12.48 -14.91
CA PRO A 136 -1.03 12.95 -13.56
C PRO A 136 -0.90 11.79 -12.56
N TYR A 137 -0.11 11.97 -11.49
CA TYR A 137 0.22 10.93 -10.53
C TYR A 137 -1.02 10.26 -9.90
N GLY A 138 -1.99 11.04 -9.41
CA GLY A 138 -3.24 10.50 -8.85
C GLY A 138 -4.05 9.69 -9.87
N THR A 139 -4.00 10.08 -11.17
CA THR A 139 -4.65 9.32 -12.25
C THR A 139 -3.91 8.01 -12.52
N GLN A 140 -2.57 8.01 -12.47
CA GLN A 140 -1.78 6.77 -12.60
C GLN A 140 -2.12 5.77 -11.48
N LYS A 141 -2.35 6.24 -10.24
CA LYS A 141 -2.82 5.38 -9.14
C LYS A 141 -4.18 4.74 -9.45
N ARG A 142 -5.10 5.47 -10.09
CA ARG A 142 -6.39 4.90 -10.53
C ARG A 142 -6.20 3.82 -11.61
N VAL A 143 -5.24 3.99 -12.53
CA VAL A 143 -4.90 2.94 -13.52
C VAL A 143 -4.33 1.70 -12.85
N GLU A 144 -3.46 1.85 -11.85
CA GLU A 144 -2.93 0.73 -11.07
C GLU A 144 -4.04 -0.03 -10.34
N LEU A 145 -4.97 0.70 -9.74
CA LEU A 145 -6.14 0.11 -9.10
C LEU A 145 -7.03 -0.63 -10.11
N ALA A 146 -7.29 -0.04 -11.29
CA ALA A 146 -8.03 -0.72 -12.37
C ALA A 146 -7.34 -2.01 -12.82
N ARG A 147 -6.00 -2.01 -12.88
CA ARG A 147 -5.21 -3.21 -13.19
C ARG A 147 -5.38 -4.30 -12.14
N ALA A 148 -5.54 -3.95 -10.87
CA ALA A 148 -5.84 -4.93 -9.81
C ALA A 148 -7.29 -5.42 -9.90
N LEU A 149 -8.25 -4.54 -10.19
CA LEU A 149 -9.68 -4.82 -10.22
C LEU A 149 -10.12 -5.67 -11.43
N VAL A 150 -9.42 -5.60 -12.58
CA VAL A 150 -9.79 -6.39 -13.78
C VAL A 150 -9.73 -7.90 -13.53
N ALA A 151 -8.99 -8.32 -12.52
CA ALA A 151 -8.95 -9.70 -12.03
C ALA A 151 -10.24 -10.11 -11.31
N LYS A 152 -11.16 -9.18 -10.98
CA LYS A 152 -12.38 -9.39 -10.20
C LYS A 152 -12.05 -10.07 -8.86
N PRO A 153 -11.17 -9.47 -8.03
CA PRO A 153 -10.75 -10.07 -6.77
C PRO A 153 -11.90 -10.08 -5.76
N ARG A 154 -11.89 -11.07 -4.85
CA ARG A 154 -12.71 -11.05 -3.62
C ARG A 154 -12.03 -10.25 -2.51
N LEU A 155 -10.68 -10.29 -2.46
CA LEU A 155 -9.85 -9.55 -1.52
C LEU A 155 -8.89 -8.61 -2.27
N LEU A 156 -9.03 -7.32 -2.02
CA LEU A 156 -8.13 -6.29 -2.53
C LEU A 156 -7.20 -5.81 -1.42
N LEU A 157 -5.90 -5.93 -1.63
CA LEU A 157 -4.87 -5.42 -0.74
C LEU A 157 -4.40 -4.05 -1.25
N LEU A 158 -4.61 -3.01 -0.47
CA LEU A 158 -4.17 -1.64 -0.76
C LEU A 158 -2.95 -1.29 0.10
N ASP A 159 -1.80 -1.09 -0.54
CA ASP A 159 -0.52 -0.82 0.11
C ASP A 159 -0.18 0.66 -0.01
N GLU A 160 -0.40 1.42 1.06
CA GLU A 160 -0.19 2.86 1.18
C GLU A 160 -0.73 3.68 -0.02
N PRO A 161 -2.03 3.53 -0.36
CA PRO A 161 -2.59 4.17 -1.54
C PRO A 161 -2.61 5.70 -1.44
N ALA A 162 -2.56 6.29 -0.24
CA ALA A 162 -2.52 7.74 -0.02
C ALA A 162 -1.13 8.35 -0.15
N GLY A 163 -0.07 7.55 -0.28
CA GLY A 163 1.29 8.06 -0.41
C GLY A 163 1.44 9.08 -1.55
N GLY A 164 1.97 10.27 -1.23
CA GLY A 164 2.18 11.36 -2.20
C GLY A 164 0.93 12.19 -2.55
N LEU A 165 -0.20 11.96 -1.88
CA LEU A 165 -1.43 12.74 -2.03
C LEU A 165 -1.51 13.86 -0.99
N ASN A 166 -2.14 14.98 -1.35
CA ASN A 166 -2.47 16.05 -0.41
C ASN A 166 -3.74 15.70 0.41
N HIS A 167 -4.09 16.51 1.41
CA HIS A 167 -5.21 16.24 2.32
C HIS A 167 -6.57 16.11 1.61
N GLU A 168 -6.82 16.91 0.57
CA GLU A 168 -8.07 16.86 -0.19
C GLU A 168 -8.14 15.58 -1.02
N GLU A 169 -7.05 15.24 -1.71
CA GLU A 169 -6.91 14.00 -2.47
C GLU A 169 -7.05 12.75 -1.59
N VAL A 170 -6.55 12.80 -0.34
CA VAL A 170 -6.72 11.70 0.63
C VAL A 170 -8.19 11.51 1.01
N ALA A 171 -8.94 12.59 1.21
CA ALA A 171 -10.37 12.51 1.50
C ALA A 171 -11.16 11.95 0.32
N GLU A 172 -10.84 12.39 -0.91
CA GLU A 172 -11.41 11.86 -2.15
C GLU A 172 -11.10 10.37 -2.33
N LEU A 173 -9.85 9.96 -2.06
CA LEU A 173 -9.45 8.55 -2.09
C LEU A 173 -10.29 7.72 -1.10
N GLY A 174 -10.52 8.21 0.11
CA GLY A 174 -11.33 7.52 1.11
C GLY A 174 -12.77 7.30 0.63
N ALA A 175 -13.40 8.33 0.09
CA ALA A 175 -14.74 8.23 -0.50
C ALA A 175 -14.77 7.25 -1.68
N PHE A 176 -13.73 7.29 -2.51
CA PHE A 176 -13.59 6.40 -3.67
C PHE A 176 -13.43 4.93 -3.25
N VAL A 177 -12.58 4.62 -2.26
CA VAL A 177 -12.39 3.25 -1.75
C VAL A 177 -13.68 2.68 -1.18
N ARG A 178 -14.45 3.48 -0.41
CA ARG A 178 -15.78 3.07 0.09
C ARG A 178 -16.74 2.74 -1.05
N ARG A 179 -16.82 3.61 -2.07
CA ARG A 179 -17.66 3.38 -3.24
C ARG A 179 -17.28 2.10 -3.97
N LEU A 180 -15.99 1.86 -4.18
CA LEU A 180 -15.51 0.62 -4.83
C LEU A 180 -15.93 -0.63 -4.04
N ARG A 181 -15.82 -0.59 -2.71
CA ARG A 181 -16.24 -1.69 -1.85
C ARG A 181 -17.74 -2.00 -2.05
N GLU A 182 -18.58 -0.96 -2.10
CA GLU A 182 -20.02 -1.09 -2.26
C GLU A 182 -20.42 -1.55 -3.68
N GLU A 183 -19.87 -0.92 -4.73
CA GLU A 183 -20.23 -1.21 -6.12
C GLU A 183 -19.74 -2.57 -6.60
N LEU A 184 -18.60 -3.05 -6.09
CA LEU A 184 -17.96 -4.29 -6.52
C LEU A 184 -18.02 -5.41 -5.47
N GLU A 185 -18.72 -5.20 -4.35
CA GLU A 185 -18.83 -6.14 -3.22
C GLU A 185 -17.45 -6.64 -2.73
N LEU A 186 -16.47 -5.74 -2.67
CA LEU A 186 -15.09 -6.08 -2.33
C LEU A 186 -14.88 -6.22 -0.83
N THR A 187 -14.00 -7.14 -0.46
CA THR A 187 -13.30 -7.11 0.82
C THR A 187 -11.97 -6.40 0.64
N ILE A 188 -11.64 -5.47 1.51
CA ILE A 188 -10.42 -4.65 1.37
C ILE A 188 -9.58 -4.77 2.64
N LEU A 189 -8.29 -5.05 2.49
CA LEU A 189 -7.30 -4.89 3.54
C LEU A 189 -6.37 -3.74 3.15
N LEU A 190 -6.35 -2.69 3.97
CA LEU A 190 -5.65 -1.45 3.73
C LEU A 190 -4.46 -1.31 4.69
N VAL A 191 -3.24 -1.20 4.16
CA VAL A 191 -2.07 -0.72 4.92
C VAL A 191 -1.92 0.77 4.68
N GLU A 192 -1.89 1.54 5.73
CA GLU A 192 -1.74 3.00 5.69
C GLU A 192 -1.09 3.54 6.97
N HIS A 193 -0.44 4.69 6.83
CA HIS A 193 0.06 5.49 7.95
C HIS A 193 -0.78 6.76 8.18
N HIS A 194 -1.66 7.13 7.24
CA HIS A 194 -2.61 8.23 7.38
C HIS A 194 -3.78 7.82 8.28
N MET A 195 -3.62 7.99 9.60
CA MET A 195 -4.62 7.58 10.61
C MET A 195 -6.02 8.08 10.31
N ASN A 196 -6.16 9.36 9.90
CA ASN A 196 -7.47 9.94 9.60
C ASN A 196 -8.18 9.21 8.44
N LEU A 197 -7.46 8.81 7.41
CA LEU A 197 -8.02 8.01 6.32
C LEU A 197 -8.51 6.66 6.85
N VAL A 198 -7.63 5.90 7.50
CA VAL A 198 -7.97 4.56 8.01
C VAL A 198 -9.18 4.62 8.94
N MET A 199 -9.16 5.53 9.93
CA MET A 199 -10.25 5.65 10.90
C MET A 199 -11.58 6.11 10.27
N SER A 200 -11.54 6.78 9.11
CA SER A 200 -12.75 7.27 8.44
C SER A 200 -13.42 6.23 7.53
N ILE A 201 -12.66 5.24 7.03
CA ILE A 201 -13.20 4.28 6.03
C ILE A 201 -13.23 2.83 6.49
N SER A 202 -12.47 2.46 7.55
CA SER A 202 -12.39 1.08 7.99
C SER A 202 -13.56 0.69 8.89
N ASP A 203 -14.03 -0.53 8.75
CA ASP A 203 -14.99 -1.17 9.64
C ASP A 203 -14.27 -1.77 10.87
N HIS A 204 -13.04 -2.23 10.68
CA HIS A 204 -12.17 -2.83 11.70
C HIS A 204 -10.71 -2.43 11.46
N VAL A 205 -9.93 -2.28 12.53
CA VAL A 205 -8.52 -1.90 12.46
C VAL A 205 -7.69 -2.85 13.30
N ASN A 206 -6.62 -3.38 12.72
CA ASN A 206 -5.58 -4.17 13.39
C ASN A 206 -4.32 -3.33 13.52
N VAL A 207 -3.69 -3.31 14.69
CA VAL A 207 -2.49 -2.53 14.97
C VAL A 207 -1.32 -3.44 15.22
N LEU A 208 -0.25 -3.25 14.44
CA LEU A 208 1.02 -3.91 14.63
C LEU A 208 2.04 -2.97 15.25
N SER A 209 2.90 -3.52 16.11
CA SER A 209 4.09 -2.87 16.61
C SER A 209 5.19 -3.93 16.80
N PHE A 210 6.41 -3.68 16.30
CA PHE A 210 7.55 -4.60 16.35
C PHE A 210 7.21 -6.05 15.99
N GLY A 211 6.44 -6.23 14.93
CA GLY A 211 6.04 -7.55 14.40
C GLY A 211 4.96 -8.26 15.22
N ARG A 212 4.30 -7.64 16.20
CA ARG A 212 3.23 -8.19 17.01
C ARG A 212 1.95 -7.38 16.88
N LYS A 213 0.80 -8.04 17.02
CA LYS A 213 -0.48 -7.34 17.13
C LYS A 213 -0.64 -6.82 18.57
N ILE A 214 -0.81 -5.50 18.73
CA ILE A 214 -0.96 -4.84 20.02
C ILE A 214 -2.40 -4.44 20.32
N ALA A 215 -3.22 -4.21 19.28
CA ALA A 215 -4.64 -3.88 19.43
C ALA A 215 -5.42 -4.30 18.18
N ASP A 216 -6.73 -4.49 18.33
CA ASP A 216 -7.68 -4.62 17.22
C ASP A 216 -9.10 -4.26 17.68
N GLY A 217 -9.91 -3.77 16.74
CA GLY A 217 -11.30 -3.40 17.00
C GLY A 217 -11.85 -2.35 16.04
N PRO A 218 -13.05 -1.84 16.35
CA PRO A 218 -13.60 -0.69 15.63
C PRO A 218 -12.68 0.54 15.73
N PRO A 219 -12.65 1.42 14.70
CA PRO A 219 -11.75 2.57 14.67
C PRO A 219 -11.77 3.45 15.93
N ALA A 220 -12.96 3.70 16.49
CA ALA A 220 -13.11 4.53 17.69
C ALA A 220 -12.45 3.90 18.93
N GLN A 221 -12.48 2.57 19.08
CA GLN A 221 -11.85 1.86 20.16
C GLN A 221 -10.32 1.88 20.01
N VAL A 222 -9.82 1.57 18.81
CA VAL A 222 -8.38 1.54 18.52
C VAL A 222 -7.75 2.92 18.71
N ARG A 223 -8.44 3.99 18.30
CA ARG A 223 -7.96 5.37 18.48
C ARG A 223 -7.77 5.76 19.94
N ALA A 224 -8.55 5.19 20.85
CA ALA A 224 -8.51 5.48 22.28
C ALA A 224 -7.63 4.51 23.08
N ASP A 225 -7.05 3.50 22.41
CA ASP A 225 -6.25 2.47 23.08
C ASP A 225 -4.89 3.03 23.52
N PRO A 226 -4.55 2.96 24.84
CA PRO A 226 -3.26 3.48 25.34
C PRO A 226 -2.04 2.83 24.69
N ALA A 227 -2.07 1.53 24.37
CA ALA A 227 -0.96 0.84 23.72
C ALA A 227 -0.73 1.34 22.28
N VAL A 228 -1.81 1.72 21.61
CA VAL A 228 -1.73 2.32 20.26
C VAL A 228 -1.12 3.71 20.35
N ILE A 229 -1.59 4.55 21.29
CA ILE A 229 -1.06 5.90 21.50
C ILE A 229 0.42 5.85 21.81
N GLU A 230 0.84 5.00 22.74
CA GLU A 230 2.24 4.82 23.12
C GLU A 230 3.13 4.38 21.94
N ALA A 231 2.65 3.43 21.13
CA ALA A 231 3.40 2.92 19.98
C ALA A 231 3.66 4.00 18.91
N TYR A 232 2.76 4.97 18.76
CA TYR A 232 2.95 6.08 17.81
C TYR A 232 3.76 7.24 18.39
N LEU A 233 3.62 7.56 19.68
CA LEU A 233 4.43 8.60 20.34
C LEU A 233 5.91 8.20 20.45
N GLY A 234 6.19 6.93 20.75
CA GLY A 234 7.56 6.41 20.81
C GLY A 234 8.27 6.38 19.46
N SER A 235 7.53 6.29 18.35
CA SER A 235 8.12 6.29 17.01
C SER A 235 8.47 7.69 16.48
N GLU A 236 7.81 8.73 16.96
CA GLU A 236 8.14 10.13 16.59
C GLU A 236 9.48 10.55 17.19
N GLU A 237 9.81 10.08 18.40
CA GLU A 237 11.10 10.34 19.06
C GLU A 237 12.27 9.65 18.35
N GLU A 238 12.08 8.42 17.83
CA GLU A 238 13.13 7.68 17.09
C GLU A 238 13.42 8.30 15.71
N ASP A 239 12.41 8.82 15.02
CA ASP A 239 12.56 9.47 13.72
C ASP A 239 13.24 10.86 13.83
N GLU A 240 13.09 11.58 14.95
CA GLU A 240 13.81 12.85 15.22
C GLU A 240 15.29 12.62 15.58
N GLU A 241 15.65 11.56 16.31
CA GLU A 241 17.04 11.21 16.63
C GLU A 241 17.83 10.71 15.41
N ALA A 242 17.15 10.13 14.40
CA ALA A 242 17.78 9.60 13.19
C ALA A 242 18.14 10.69 12.14
N THR A 243 17.74 11.94 12.32
CA THR A 243 18.10 13.03 11.42
C THR A 243 19.49 13.56 11.80
N PRO A 244 20.56 13.33 10.99
CA PRO A 244 21.88 13.87 11.32
C PRO A 244 21.83 15.40 11.28
N ALA A 245 22.23 16.01 12.39
CA ALA A 245 22.37 17.46 12.52
C ALA A 245 23.19 18.02 11.33
N GLN A 246 22.57 18.84 10.51
CA GLN A 246 23.26 19.59 9.48
C GLN A 246 24.24 20.52 10.18
N THR A 247 25.52 20.23 10.08
CA THR A 247 26.60 21.11 10.56
C THR A 247 26.51 22.44 9.81
N PRO A 248 26.38 23.58 10.49
CA PRO A 248 26.42 24.86 9.81
C PRO A 248 27.85 25.08 9.27
N THR A 249 27.97 25.14 7.96
CA THR A 249 29.19 25.60 7.31
C THR A 249 29.38 27.07 7.68
N SER A 250 30.33 27.32 8.56
CA SER A 250 30.83 28.67 8.86
C SER A 250 31.53 29.24 7.62
N ASP A 251 30.89 30.20 7.02
CA ASP A 251 31.45 31.08 6.00
C ASP A 251 32.29 32.14 6.74
N GLU A 252 33.61 31.99 6.79
CA GLU A 252 34.51 33.04 7.15
C GLU A 252 35.16 33.61 5.88
N GLY A 253 34.72 34.79 5.54
CA GLY A 253 35.31 35.62 4.50
C GLY A 253 36.63 36.25 4.93
N SER A 254 37.48 36.50 3.96
CA SER A 254 38.41 37.64 3.85
C SER A 254 39.00 37.57 2.45
N GLY A 255 38.75 38.45 1.55
CA GLY A 255 39.22 39.85 1.55
C GLY A 255 40.54 39.90 0.78
N SER A 256 40.48 40.26 -0.51
CA SER A 256 41.35 41.32 -1.07
C SER A 256 41.46 41.21 -2.60
N SER A 257 40.92 42.20 -3.26
CA SER A 257 41.36 42.59 -4.62
C SER A 257 42.79 43.18 -4.55
N PRO A 258 43.59 43.21 -5.63
CA PRO A 258 43.47 44.30 -6.57
C PRO A 258 43.69 43.93 -8.07
N THR A 259 43.07 44.72 -8.92
CA THR A 259 43.39 45.01 -10.33
C THR A 259 44.66 45.86 -10.42
N PRO A 260 45.27 46.22 -11.59
CA PRO A 260 45.06 45.83 -12.98
C PRO A 260 46.37 45.58 -13.77
N GLY A 261 46.29 45.16 -15.03
CA GLY A 261 47.43 45.20 -15.93
C GLY A 261 47.10 44.72 -17.33
N ALA A 262 46.98 45.68 -18.23
CA ALA A 262 46.89 45.50 -19.68
C ALA A 262 48.14 44.86 -20.29
N ASN A 263 48.05 44.10 -21.33
CA ASN A 263 48.59 44.40 -22.67
C ASN A 263 48.56 43.20 -23.60
N GLU A 264 47.94 43.44 -24.77
CA GLU A 264 48.41 43.25 -26.13
C GLU A 264 49.02 41.89 -26.60
N SER A 265 48.51 41.55 -27.76
CA SER A 265 49.18 40.99 -28.95
C SER A 265 49.23 39.45 -29.08
N GLY A 266 48.63 39.05 -30.20
CA GLY A 266 48.87 37.79 -30.86
C GLY A 266 47.63 37.24 -31.51
#